data_3a3052df7882be75bd7aa5f436a9f857
#
_entry.id   3a3052df7882be75bd7aa5f436a9f857
#
_cell.length_a   1.000
_cell.length_b   1.000
_cell.length_c   1.000
_cell.angle_alpha   90.00
_cell.angle_beta   90.00
_cell.angle_gamma   90.00
#
_symmetry.space_group_name_H-M   'P 1'
#
loop_
_entity.id
_entity.type
_entity.pdbx_description
1 polymer ?
#
loop_
_entity_poly.entity_id
_entity_poly.type
_entity_poly.pdbx_seq_one_letter_code
_entity_poly.pdbx_strand_id
1 'polypeptide(L)' 'MDIGQAKNRLLSGDKVARTGWNGKGMWLELQEPDEDSEMTLPYVYMHTAQGDLVPWLCSQTDFLANDWEIVE' A
#
# COMPACT_ATOMS: atom_id res chain seq x y z
N MET A 1 1.56 4.81 12.64
CA MET A 1 2.71 5.39 11.88
C MET A 1 2.20 6.45 10.91
N ASP A 2 3.05 7.37 10.54
CA ASP A 2 2.77 8.33 9.46
C ASP A 2 3.07 7.71 8.09
N ILE A 3 2.80 8.47 7.01
CA ILE A 3 3.00 7.98 5.64
C ILE A 3 4.48 7.72 5.33
N GLY A 4 5.39 8.50 5.91
CA GLY A 4 6.82 8.30 5.69
C GLY A 4 7.28 6.97 6.27
N GLN A 5 6.82 6.64 7.46
CA GLN A 5 7.10 5.35 8.09
C GLN A 5 6.44 4.20 7.33
N ALA A 6 5.20 4.39 6.85
CA ALA A 6 4.52 3.39 6.04
C ALA A 6 5.26 3.14 4.72
N LYS A 7 5.76 4.19 4.07
CA LYS A 7 6.57 4.06 2.86
C LYS A 7 7.82 3.22 3.12
N ASN A 8 8.51 3.46 4.23
CA ASN A 8 9.71 2.68 4.57
C ASN A 8 9.36 1.19 4.75
N ARG A 9 8.20 0.89 5.30
CA ARG A 9 7.75 -0.49 5.45
C ARG A 9 7.43 -1.14 4.10
N LEU A 10 6.78 -0.39 3.21
CA LEU A 10 6.54 -0.86 1.83
C LEU A 10 7.85 -1.19 1.12
N LEU A 11 8.86 -0.33 1.27
CA LEU A 11 10.18 -0.57 0.67
C LEU A 11 10.87 -1.79 1.25
N SER A 12 10.54 -2.18 2.48
CA SER A 12 11.06 -3.38 3.13
C SER A 12 10.28 -4.65 2.78
N GLY A 13 9.22 -4.54 1.97
CA GLY A 13 8.41 -5.68 1.56
C GLY A 13 7.21 -5.95 2.47
N ASP A 14 6.94 -5.07 3.43
CA ASP A 14 5.79 -5.22 4.31
C ASP A 14 4.51 -4.72 3.65
N LYS A 15 3.38 -5.25 4.09
CA LYS A 15 2.06 -4.74 3.75
C LYS A 15 1.66 -3.71 4.79
N VAL A 16 1.02 -2.63 4.36
CA VAL A 16 0.54 -1.58 5.27
C VAL A 16 -0.91 -1.24 4.97
N ALA A 17 -1.61 -0.75 5.98
CA ALA A 17 -2.98 -0.29 5.85
C ALA A 17 -3.24 0.78 6.90
N ARG A 18 -4.34 1.53 6.72
CA ARG A 18 -4.81 2.47 7.73
C ARG A 18 -5.89 1.82 8.58
N THR A 19 -5.83 2.03 9.90
CA THR A 19 -6.88 1.54 10.79
C THR A 19 -8.22 2.22 10.48
N GLY A 20 -8.19 3.44 9.97
CA GLY A 20 -9.38 4.21 9.62
C GLY A 20 -10.05 3.84 8.31
N TRP A 21 -9.49 2.91 7.53
CA TRP A 21 -10.13 2.48 6.29
C TRP A 21 -11.38 1.66 6.60
N ASN A 22 -12.45 1.89 5.80
CA ASN A 22 -13.75 1.28 6.04
C ASN A 22 -13.84 -0.19 5.61
N GLY A 23 -12.96 -0.65 4.76
CA GLY A 23 -12.97 -2.03 4.28
C GLY A 23 -11.98 -2.88 5.03
N LYS A 24 -12.43 -4.05 5.50
CA LYS A 24 -11.52 -5.05 6.08
C LYS A 24 -10.84 -5.81 4.96
N GLY A 25 -9.59 -6.23 5.20
CA GLY A 25 -8.82 -6.96 4.20
C GLY A 25 -8.23 -6.08 3.12
N MET A 26 -8.15 -4.79 3.36
CA MET A 26 -7.49 -3.84 2.46
C MET A 26 -6.07 -3.60 2.96
N TRP A 27 -5.13 -3.63 2.04
CA TRP A 27 -3.74 -3.27 2.34
C TRP A 27 -3.04 -2.81 1.08
N LEU A 28 -1.89 -2.18 1.28
CA LEU A 28 -0.98 -1.77 0.22
C LEU A 28 0.25 -2.66 0.21
N GLU A 29 0.79 -2.87 -0.96
CA GLU A 29 2.04 -3.59 -1.14
C GLU A 29 2.82 -2.97 -2.29
N LEU A 30 4.15 -3.04 -2.22
CA LEU A 30 5.02 -2.55 -3.28
C LEU A 30 5.21 -3.66 -4.31
N GLN A 31 4.97 -3.35 -5.58
CA GLN A 31 5.28 -4.23 -6.70
C GLN A 31 6.61 -3.80 -7.29
N GLU A 32 7.59 -4.69 -7.26
CA GLU A 32 8.86 -4.45 -7.94
C GLU A 32 8.86 -5.13 -9.31
N PRO A 33 9.32 -4.44 -10.35
CA PRO A 33 9.34 -5.03 -11.69
C PRO A 33 10.40 -6.11 -11.80
N ASP A 34 10.13 -7.09 -12.65
CA ASP A 34 11.09 -8.12 -13.04
C ASP A 34 11.13 -8.22 -14.57
N GLU A 35 11.82 -9.24 -15.09
CA GLU A 35 12.00 -9.41 -16.55
C GLU A 35 10.68 -9.66 -17.27
N ASP A 36 9.68 -10.22 -16.58
CA ASP A 36 8.39 -10.57 -17.17
C ASP A 36 7.33 -9.50 -16.97
N SER A 37 7.61 -8.46 -16.19
CA SER A 37 6.63 -7.40 -15.95
C SER A 37 6.65 -6.36 -17.06
N GLU A 38 5.46 -5.84 -17.37
CA GLU A 38 5.33 -4.75 -18.32
C GLU A 38 5.78 -3.42 -17.73
N MET A 39 5.54 -3.23 -16.43
CA MET A 39 5.96 -2.01 -15.73
C MET A 39 7.47 -2.05 -15.48
N THR A 40 8.13 -0.94 -15.69
CA THR A 40 9.58 -0.85 -15.57
C THR A 40 10.05 -0.18 -14.31
N LEU A 41 9.15 0.44 -13.55
CA LEU A 41 9.45 1.08 -12.27
C LEU A 41 8.56 0.48 -11.18
N PRO A 42 9.03 0.48 -9.93
CA PRO A 42 8.21 0.02 -8.81
C PRO A 42 6.96 0.89 -8.64
N TYR A 43 5.88 0.29 -8.16
CA TYR A 43 4.66 1.03 -7.85
C TYR A 43 3.93 0.35 -6.70
N VAL A 44 3.07 1.14 -6.05
CA VAL A 44 2.25 0.64 -4.95
C VAL A 44 0.89 0.26 -5.48
N TYR A 45 0.42 -0.92 -5.07
CA TYR A 45 -0.93 -1.36 -5.42
C TYR A 45 -1.71 -1.65 -4.14
N MET A 46 -3.04 -1.64 -4.27
CA MET A 46 -3.96 -1.95 -3.19
C MET A 46 -4.62 -3.29 -3.44
N HIS A 47 -4.64 -4.13 -2.40
CA HIS A 47 -5.55 -5.27 -2.32
C HIS A 47 -6.87 -4.73 -1.77
N THR A 48 -7.93 -4.82 -2.56
CA THR A 48 -9.23 -4.27 -2.18
C THR A 48 -9.98 -5.23 -1.26
N ALA A 49 -11.04 -4.72 -0.62
CA ALA A 49 -11.88 -5.55 0.25
C ALA A 49 -12.54 -6.70 -0.51
N GLN A 50 -12.74 -6.57 -1.83
CA GLN A 50 -13.31 -7.61 -2.69
C GLN A 50 -12.27 -8.58 -3.21
N GLY A 51 -10.99 -8.37 -2.93
CA GLY A 51 -9.92 -9.25 -3.37
C GLY A 51 -9.28 -8.86 -4.70
N ASP A 52 -9.62 -7.72 -5.27
CA ASP A 52 -9.00 -7.22 -6.49
C ASP A 52 -7.71 -6.48 -6.20
N LEU A 53 -6.81 -6.45 -7.19
CA LEU A 53 -5.59 -5.67 -7.11
C LEU A 53 -5.72 -4.46 -8.04
N VAL A 54 -5.51 -3.27 -7.51
CA VAL A 54 -5.60 -2.03 -8.28
C VAL A 54 -4.41 -1.13 -7.96
N PRO A 55 -3.94 -0.32 -8.92
CA PRO A 55 -2.93 0.69 -8.61
C PRO A 55 -3.46 1.64 -7.54
N TRP A 56 -2.61 2.03 -6.61
CA TRP A 56 -3.04 2.90 -5.53
C TRP A 56 -2.70 4.35 -5.83
N LEU A 57 -3.67 5.22 -5.62
CA LEU A 57 -3.49 6.67 -5.68
C LEU A 57 -3.68 7.24 -4.27
N CYS A 58 -2.64 7.89 -3.75
CA CYS A 58 -2.65 8.40 -2.40
C CYS A 58 -3.53 9.66 -2.30
N SER A 59 -4.61 9.56 -1.52
CA SER A 59 -5.42 10.74 -1.21
C SER A 59 -4.70 11.65 -0.22
N GLN A 60 -5.12 12.91 -0.13
CA GLN A 60 -4.59 13.83 0.88
C GLN A 60 -4.87 13.29 2.29
N THR A 61 -6.04 12.72 2.52
CA THR A 61 -6.41 12.13 3.80
C THR A 61 -5.43 11.02 4.18
N ASP A 62 -5.12 10.12 3.25
CA ASP A 62 -4.18 9.04 3.49
C ASP A 62 -2.74 9.57 3.69
N PHE A 63 -2.37 10.58 2.90
CA PHE A 63 -1.03 11.15 2.96
C PHE A 63 -0.75 11.79 4.32
N LEU A 64 -1.75 12.42 4.92
CA LEU A 64 -1.59 13.13 6.19
C LEU A 64 -2.00 12.30 7.41
N ALA A 65 -2.39 11.05 7.23
CA ALA A 65 -2.85 10.19 8.30
C ALA A 65 -1.70 9.73 9.20
N ASN A 66 -2.03 9.45 10.47
CA ASN A 66 -1.08 8.95 11.47
C ASN A 66 -1.45 7.54 11.95
N ASP A 67 -2.43 6.91 11.34
CA ASP A 67 -2.96 5.62 11.76
C ASP A 67 -2.54 4.46 10.85
N TRP A 68 -1.44 4.63 10.14
CA TRP A 68 -0.86 3.56 9.34
C TRP A 68 -0.35 2.43 10.24
N GLU A 69 -0.49 1.20 9.79
CA GLU A 69 -0.03 0.02 10.52
C GLU A 69 0.49 -1.04 9.56
N ILE A 70 1.33 -1.94 10.07
CA ILE A 70 1.80 -3.09 9.32
C ILE A 70 0.70 -4.15 9.36
N VAL A 71 0.43 -4.76 8.21
CA VAL A 71 -0.51 -5.88 8.08
C VAL A 71 0.29 -7.17 8.03
N GLU A 72 -0.02 -8.06 8.90
CA GLU A 72 0.64 -9.36 8.97
C GLU A 72 -0.09 -10.45 8.18
#